data_f665c95289b99cc5a3ab60e9364339c7
#
_entry.id   f665c95289b99cc5a3ab60e9364339c7
#
_cell.length_a   1.000
_cell.length_b   1.000
_cell.length_c   1.000
_cell.angle_alpha   90.00
_cell.angle_beta   90.00
_cell.angle_gamma   90.00
#
_symmetry.space_group_name_H-M   'P 1'
#
loop_
_entity.id
_entity.type
_entity.pdbx_description
1 polymer ?
#
loop_
_entity_poly.entity_id
_entity_poly.type
_entity_poly.pdbx_seq_one_letter_code
_entity_poly.pdbx_strand_id
1 'polypeptide(L)'
;YALFPHMTVAENVAFGLERLKKPKDEIKETVSKVLSLVKLTELADRRPNQMSGGQQQRVALARALAPSPKVLLLDEPLSALDLKLRQAMREELKQLQRETGITFVFVTHDQEEALAMSDRIAVMSNGEVQQIGSPTEIYEHPVNRFVADFIGDTNFIDGEIIEIKGDLVSCRIGENRVFEAENSGDHKVGDNVTLFLRPEKITLNTDAQNKNEESH
;
A
#
# COMPACT_ATOMS: atom_id res chain seq x y z
N TYR A 1 19.21 4.58 5.18
CA TYR A 1 19.35 3.11 5.32
C TYR A 1 20.25 2.72 6.49
N ALA A 2 20.84 3.69 7.20
CA ALA A 2 21.68 3.51 8.38
C ALA A 2 22.73 2.38 8.25
N LEU A 3 23.36 2.25 7.06
CA LEU A 3 24.47 1.31 6.87
C LEU A 3 25.72 1.78 7.61
N PHE A 4 26.55 0.84 8.04
CA PHE A 4 27.84 1.15 8.63
C PHE A 4 28.83 1.55 7.51
N PRO A 5 29.22 2.84 7.40
CA PRO A 5 29.98 3.32 6.24
C PRO A 5 31.42 2.82 6.19
N HIS A 6 31.96 2.37 7.30
CA HIS A 6 33.33 1.81 7.45
C HIS A 6 33.39 0.31 7.15
N MET A 7 32.24 -0.37 7.06
CA MET A 7 32.13 -1.80 6.77
C MET A 7 31.84 -2.04 5.30
N THR A 8 32.28 -3.16 4.76
CA THR A 8 31.88 -3.67 3.45
C THR A 8 30.41 -4.11 3.46
N VAL A 9 29.87 -4.43 2.29
CA VAL A 9 28.52 -5.00 2.14
C VAL A 9 28.40 -6.31 2.91
N ALA A 10 29.37 -7.22 2.75
CA ALA A 10 29.37 -8.49 3.47
C ALA A 10 29.44 -8.31 4.99
N GLU A 11 30.28 -7.40 5.48
CA GLU A 11 30.39 -7.08 6.91
C GLU A 11 29.10 -6.44 7.46
N ASN A 12 28.45 -5.55 6.70
CA ASN A 12 27.15 -5.00 7.08
C ASN A 12 26.10 -6.11 7.27
N VAL A 13 26.03 -7.07 6.35
CA VAL A 13 25.07 -8.18 6.41
C VAL A 13 25.43 -9.15 7.54
N ALA A 14 26.71 -9.42 7.77
CA ALA A 14 27.20 -10.29 8.82
C ALA A 14 26.97 -9.74 10.23
N PHE A 15 26.88 -8.42 10.39
CA PHE A 15 26.88 -7.75 11.68
C PHE A 15 25.87 -8.32 12.70
N GLY A 16 24.62 -8.53 12.27
CA GLY A 16 23.57 -9.10 13.13
C GLY A 16 23.89 -10.54 13.58
N LEU A 17 24.42 -11.35 12.67
CA LEU A 17 24.79 -12.74 12.94
C LEU A 17 25.97 -12.84 13.92
N GLU A 18 26.95 -11.95 13.80
CA GLU A 18 28.08 -11.85 14.72
C GLU A 18 27.63 -11.49 16.14
N ARG A 19 26.66 -10.53 16.25
CA ARG A 19 26.07 -10.18 17.56
C ARG A 19 25.28 -11.31 18.19
N LEU A 20 24.69 -12.17 17.36
CA LEU A 20 24.04 -13.40 17.79
C LEU A 20 25.04 -14.53 18.09
N LYS A 21 26.37 -14.28 17.96
CA LYS A 21 27.45 -15.24 18.21
C LYS A 21 27.31 -16.52 17.38
N LYS A 22 26.85 -16.40 16.13
CA LYS A 22 26.76 -17.52 15.21
C LYS A 22 28.16 -18.04 14.83
N PRO A 23 28.34 -19.35 14.52
CA PRO A 23 29.59 -19.89 14.00
C PRO A 23 30.04 -19.19 12.71
N LYS A 24 31.33 -19.02 12.51
CA LYS A 24 31.89 -18.29 11.33
C LYS A 24 31.46 -18.91 10.01
N ASP A 25 31.38 -20.22 9.92
CA ASP A 25 30.97 -20.92 8.70
C ASP A 25 29.49 -20.68 8.41
N GLU A 26 28.61 -20.68 9.42
CA GLU A 26 27.18 -20.32 9.30
C GLU A 26 27.01 -18.87 8.85
N ILE A 27 27.82 -17.95 9.40
CA ILE A 27 27.80 -16.54 8.99
C ILE A 27 28.15 -16.41 7.51
N LYS A 28 29.23 -17.04 7.06
CA LYS A 28 29.69 -16.98 5.67
C LYS A 28 28.65 -17.54 4.71
N GLU A 29 28.06 -18.67 5.04
CA GLU A 29 27.01 -19.30 4.23
C GLU A 29 25.76 -18.41 4.15
N THR A 30 25.27 -17.90 5.30
CA THR A 30 24.11 -17.04 5.37
C THR A 30 24.31 -15.74 4.60
N VAL A 31 25.47 -15.08 4.77
CA VAL A 31 25.81 -13.85 4.04
C VAL A 31 25.80 -14.09 2.53
N SER A 32 26.44 -15.17 2.07
CA SER A 32 26.46 -15.54 0.65
C SER A 32 25.04 -15.74 0.10
N LYS A 33 24.22 -16.52 0.82
CA LYS A 33 22.83 -16.81 0.45
C LYS A 33 21.98 -15.53 0.38
N VAL A 34 22.08 -14.68 1.39
CA VAL A 34 21.26 -13.44 1.44
C VAL A 34 21.72 -12.42 0.40
N LEU A 35 23.03 -12.29 0.15
CA LEU A 35 23.56 -11.43 -0.92
C LEU A 35 23.12 -11.90 -2.30
N SER A 36 23.07 -13.20 -2.53
CA SER A 36 22.51 -13.76 -3.77
C SER A 36 21.04 -13.43 -3.92
N LEU A 37 20.24 -13.54 -2.85
CA LEU A 37 18.80 -13.24 -2.83
C LEU A 37 18.51 -11.79 -3.24
N VAL A 38 19.31 -10.83 -2.75
CA VAL A 38 19.19 -9.41 -3.10
C VAL A 38 20.01 -8.98 -4.32
N LYS A 39 20.61 -9.93 -5.06
CA LYS A 39 21.41 -9.69 -6.28
C LYS A 39 22.60 -8.76 -6.06
N LEU A 40 23.32 -8.92 -4.95
CA LEU A 40 24.49 -8.10 -4.59
C LEU A 40 25.79 -8.93 -4.39
N THR A 41 25.84 -10.17 -4.83
CA THR A 41 27.00 -11.06 -4.64
C THR A 41 28.30 -10.43 -5.12
N GLU A 42 28.32 -9.82 -6.32
CA GLU A 42 29.48 -9.19 -6.93
C GLU A 42 29.94 -7.89 -6.22
N LEU A 43 29.14 -7.41 -5.29
CA LEU A 43 29.40 -6.16 -4.56
C LEU A 43 29.76 -6.41 -3.08
N ALA A 44 29.99 -7.65 -2.69
CA ALA A 44 30.23 -8.06 -1.31
C ALA A 44 31.36 -7.29 -0.61
N ASP A 45 32.43 -6.99 -1.34
CA ASP A 45 33.62 -6.30 -0.84
C ASP A 45 33.56 -4.76 -0.97
N ARG A 46 32.52 -4.21 -1.59
CA ARG A 46 32.35 -2.75 -1.70
C ARG A 46 31.85 -2.14 -0.38
N ARG A 47 32.13 -0.85 -0.23
CA ARG A 47 31.59 -0.04 0.88
C ARG A 47 30.36 0.74 0.44
N PRO A 48 29.48 1.16 1.36
CA PRO A 48 28.25 1.90 1.03
C PRO A 48 28.47 3.16 0.19
N ASN A 49 29.56 3.90 0.39
CA ASN A 49 29.90 5.09 -0.38
C ASN A 49 30.25 4.83 -1.86
N GLN A 50 30.42 3.57 -2.25
CA GLN A 50 30.72 3.12 -3.62
C GLN A 50 29.45 2.58 -4.31
N MET A 51 28.27 2.79 -3.73
CA MET A 51 27.02 2.18 -4.16
C MET A 51 25.95 3.22 -4.45
N SER A 52 25.05 2.91 -5.39
CA SER A 52 23.84 3.71 -5.61
C SER A 52 22.86 3.59 -4.42
N GLY A 53 21.93 4.54 -4.29
CA GLY A 53 20.91 4.50 -3.22
C GLY A 53 20.10 3.19 -3.20
N GLY A 54 19.66 2.70 -4.37
CA GLY A 54 18.95 1.41 -4.46
C GLY A 54 19.82 0.21 -4.08
N GLN A 55 21.11 0.23 -4.36
CA GLN A 55 22.04 -0.82 -3.91
C GLN A 55 22.22 -0.76 -2.40
N GLN A 56 22.36 0.44 -1.81
CA GLN A 56 22.45 0.62 -0.34
C GLN A 56 21.19 0.11 0.35
N GLN A 57 20.01 0.38 -0.22
CA GLN A 57 18.74 -0.13 0.28
C GLN A 57 18.69 -1.66 0.29
N ARG A 58 19.14 -2.31 -0.78
CA ARG A 58 19.24 -3.78 -0.83
C ARG A 58 20.22 -4.33 0.21
N VAL A 59 21.32 -3.64 0.51
CA VAL A 59 22.23 -4.03 1.61
C VAL A 59 21.53 -3.94 2.95
N ALA A 60 20.78 -2.86 3.22
CA ALA A 60 20.03 -2.72 4.45
C ALA A 60 18.99 -3.84 4.61
N LEU A 61 18.31 -4.17 3.53
CA LEU A 61 17.36 -5.27 3.46
C LEU A 61 18.04 -6.63 3.72
N ALA A 62 19.17 -6.90 3.06
CA ALA A 62 19.98 -8.10 3.30
C ALA A 62 20.42 -8.23 4.76
N ARG A 63 20.88 -7.12 5.36
CA ARG A 63 21.26 -7.09 6.78
C ARG A 63 20.08 -7.43 7.70
N ALA A 64 18.89 -6.94 7.38
CA ALA A 64 17.68 -7.20 8.18
C ALA A 64 17.19 -8.66 8.01
N LEU A 65 17.40 -9.27 6.85
CA LEU A 65 16.99 -10.65 6.54
C LEU A 65 17.96 -11.70 7.06
N ALA A 66 19.25 -11.38 7.17
CA ALA A 66 20.30 -12.33 7.56
C ALA A 66 19.98 -13.08 8.88
N PRO A 67 19.44 -12.46 9.94
CA PRO A 67 19.03 -13.15 11.16
C PRO A 67 17.81 -14.07 11.02
N SER A 68 17.23 -14.19 9.82
CA SER A 68 15.99 -14.95 9.54
C SER A 68 14.81 -14.53 10.43
N PRO A 69 14.41 -13.25 10.41
CA PRO A 69 13.31 -12.75 11.24
C PRO A 69 11.98 -13.37 10.82
N LYS A 70 11.02 -13.44 11.76
CA LYS A 70 9.63 -13.80 11.44
C LYS A 70 8.84 -12.63 10.83
N VAL A 71 9.22 -11.41 11.22
CA VAL A 71 8.57 -10.16 10.76
C VAL A 71 9.66 -9.17 10.38
N LEU A 72 9.53 -8.55 9.21
CA LEU A 72 10.37 -7.48 8.72
C LEU A 72 9.59 -6.16 8.74
N LEU A 73 10.10 -5.17 9.49
CA LEU A 73 9.50 -3.83 9.56
C LEU A 73 10.23 -2.91 8.59
N LEU A 74 9.49 -2.26 7.71
CA LEU A 74 10.00 -1.35 6.69
C LEU A 74 9.29 0.01 6.84
N ASP A 75 10.02 0.99 7.32
CA ASP A 75 9.51 2.35 7.54
C ASP A 75 9.87 3.21 6.31
N GLU A 76 8.85 3.60 5.54
CA GLU A 76 8.95 4.36 4.29
C GLU A 76 10.08 3.89 3.35
N PRO A 77 10.17 2.60 3.02
CA PRO A 77 11.35 2.05 2.35
C PRO A 77 11.56 2.60 0.93
N LEU A 78 10.55 3.18 0.30
CA LEU A 78 10.61 3.62 -1.09
C LEU A 78 10.51 5.15 -1.25
N SER A 79 10.35 5.90 -0.17
CA SER A 79 10.06 7.35 -0.18
C SER A 79 11.17 8.19 -0.87
N ALA A 80 12.43 7.79 -0.72
CA ALA A 80 13.59 8.52 -1.27
C ALA A 80 13.94 8.16 -2.72
N LEU A 81 13.14 7.31 -3.40
CA LEU A 81 13.42 6.82 -4.75
C LEU A 81 12.61 7.60 -5.80
N ASP A 82 13.21 7.76 -6.99
CA ASP A 82 12.46 8.24 -8.16
C ASP A 82 11.40 7.22 -8.60
N LEU A 83 10.41 7.66 -9.38
CA LEU A 83 9.24 6.86 -9.77
C LEU A 83 9.63 5.52 -10.42
N LYS A 84 10.58 5.53 -11.35
CA LYS A 84 10.99 4.32 -12.08
C LYS A 84 11.68 3.31 -11.16
N LEU A 85 12.57 3.80 -10.31
CA LEU A 85 13.29 2.96 -9.35
C LEU A 85 12.33 2.44 -8.27
N ARG A 86 11.36 3.25 -7.83
CA ARG A 86 10.31 2.86 -6.88
C ARG A 86 9.48 1.70 -7.41
N GLN A 87 9.02 1.78 -8.67
CA GLN A 87 8.27 0.69 -9.31
C GLN A 87 9.08 -0.61 -9.36
N ALA A 88 10.35 -0.53 -9.79
CA ALA A 88 11.22 -1.71 -9.83
C ALA A 88 11.44 -2.31 -8.42
N MET A 89 11.61 -1.47 -7.41
CA MET A 89 11.80 -1.92 -6.03
C MET A 89 10.52 -2.52 -5.41
N ARG A 90 9.32 -2.01 -5.77
CA ARG A 90 8.04 -2.64 -5.38
C ARG A 90 7.99 -4.10 -5.82
N GLU A 91 8.29 -4.38 -7.09
CA GLU A 91 8.30 -5.74 -7.62
C GLU A 91 9.34 -6.63 -6.93
N GLU A 92 10.55 -6.11 -6.71
CA GLU A 92 11.60 -6.84 -6.01
C GLU A 92 11.22 -7.18 -4.57
N LEU A 93 10.63 -6.26 -3.82
CA LEU A 93 10.18 -6.49 -2.45
C LEU A 93 9.06 -7.51 -2.38
N LYS A 94 8.11 -7.46 -3.32
CA LYS A 94 7.04 -8.48 -3.46
C LYS A 94 7.61 -9.87 -3.77
N GLN A 95 8.55 -9.95 -4.70
CA GLN A 95 9.22 -11.20 -5.04
C GLN A 95 9.95 -11.76 -3.80
N LEU A 96 10.72 -10.91 -3.11
CA LEU A 96 11.46 -11.29 -1.92
C LEU A 96 10.56 -11.80 -0.80
N GLN A 97 9.43 -11.14 -0.56
CA GLN A 97 8.43 -11.58 0.42
C GLN A 97 7.89 -12.97 0.09
N ARG A 98 7.58 -13.25 -1.19
CA ARG A 98 7.12 -14.56 -1.65
C ARG A 98 8.20 -15.64 -1.49
N GLU A 99 9.45 -15.33 -1.84
CA GLU A 99 10.57 -16.27 -1.78
C GLU A 99 10.97 -16.63 -0.33
N THR A 100 10.83 -15.66 0.58
CA THR A 100 11.21 -15.85 1.99
C THR A 100 10.06 -16.36 2.85
N GLY A 101 8.81 -16.10 2.49
CA GLY A 101 7.62 -16.39 3.29
C GLY A 101 7.53 -15.60 4.60
N ILE A 102 8.36 -14.54 4.76
CA ILE A 102 8.40 -13.69 5.95
C ILE A 102 7.24 -12.69 5.92
N THR A 103 6.65 -12.38 7.05
CA THR A 103 5.68 -11.28 7.14
C THR A 103 6.38 -9.94 7.03
N PHE A 104 6.00 -9.12 6.05
CA PHE A 104 6.47 -7.75 5.89
C PHE A 104 5.42 -6.79 6.44
N VAL A 105 5.86 -5.82 7.21
CA VAL A 105 5.05 -4.69 7.65
C VAL A 105 5.65 -3.42 7.07
N PHE A 106 4.91 -2.79 6.16
CA PHE A 106 5.30 -1.53 5.53
C PHE A 106 4.60 -0.36 6.20
N VAL A 107 5.34 0.67 6.52
CA VAL A 107 4.78 1.99 6.81
C VAL A 107 5.00 2.86 5.59
N THR A 108 3.95 3.43 5.04
CA THR A 108 4.00 4.31 3.87
C THR A 108 2.89 5.35 3.93
N HIS A 109 3.12 6.49 3.34
CA HIS A 109 2.09 7.50 3.05
C HIS A 109 1.62 7.45 1.57
N ASP A 110 2.21 6.58 0.77
CA ASP A 110 1.86 6.37 -0.64
C ASP A 110 0.75 5.31 -0.75
N GLN A 111 -0.43 5.75 -1.19
CA GLN A 111 -1.62 4.91 -1.31
C GLN A 111 -1.44 3.82 -2.37
N GLU A 112 -0.77 4.13 -3.48
CA GLU A 112 -0.50 3.14 -4.52
C GLU A 112 0.41 2.03 -4.02
N GLU A 113 1.40 2.36 -3.17
CA GLU A 113 2.24 1.36 -2.54
C GLU A 113 1.42 0.44 -1.64
N ALA A 114 0.58 1.02 -0.77
CA ALA A 114 -0.27 0.25 0.13
C ALA A 114 -1.20 -0.69 -0.64
N LEU A 115 -1.93 -0.17 -1.64
CA LEU A 115 -2.88 -0.95 -2.43
C LEU A 115 -2.20 -2.05 -3.29
N ALA A 116 -1.02 -1.74 -3.88
CA ALA A 116 -0.35 -2.67 -4.78
C ALA A 116 0.46 -3.75 -4.07
N MET A 117 0.96 -3.49 -2.86
CA MET A 117 1.93 -4.37 -2.20
C MET A 117 1.36 -5.20 -1.07
N SER A 118 0.28 -4.79 -0.44
CA SER A 118 -0.19 -5.37 0.81
C SER A 118 -1.29 -6.41 0.60
N ASP A 119 -1.31 -7.43 1.44
CA ASP A 119 -2.45 -8.35 1.59
C ASP A 119 -3.51 -7.77 2.53
N ARG A 120 -3.06 -6.92 3.48
CA ARG A 120 -3.92 -6.18 4.42
C ARG A 120 -3.36 -4.80 4.65
N ILE A 121 -4.26 -3.82 4.77
CA ILE A 121 -3.93 -2.40 5.01
C ILE A 121 -4.57 -1.98 6.34
N ALA A 122 -3.82 -1.27 7.15
CA ALA A 122 -4.33 -0.53 8.29
C ALA A 122 -4.23 0.97 8.00
N VAL A 123 -5.35 1.65 7.85
CA VAL A 123 -5.42 3.11 7.70
C VAL A 123 -5.42 3.73 9.10
N MET A 124 -4.50 4.65 9.33
CA MET A 124 -4.33 5.30 10.63
C MET A 124 -4.48 6.82 10.52
N SER A 125 -5.08 7.43 11.53
CA SER A 125 -5.18 8.88 11.68
C SER A 125 -5.15 9.26 13.16
N ASN A 126 -4.39 10.30 13.50
CA ASN A 126 -4.28 10.81 14.86
C ASN A 126 -3.90 9.75 15.92
N GLY A 127 -3.08 8.76 15.52
CA GLY A 127 -2.66 7.67 16.40
C GLY A 127 -3.70 6.54 16.58
N GLU A 128 -4.84 6.62 15.91
CA GLU A 128 -5.91 5.63 15.95
C GLU A 128 -6.04 4.88 14.62
N VAL A 129 -6.38 3.61 14.69
CA VAL A 129 -6.69 2.79 13.52
C VAL A 129 -8.11 3.12 13.07
N GLN A 130 -8.25 3.62 11.86
CA GLN A 130 -9.55 3.97 11.25
C GLN A 130 -10.21 2.75 10.61
N GLN A 131 -9.44 1.95 9.87
CA GLN A 131 -9.91 0.73 9.23
C GLN A 131 -8.76 -0.25 9.01
N ILE A 132 -9.07 -1.55 9.09
CA ILE A 132 -8.16 -2.62 8.68
C ILE A 132 -8.94 -3.55 7.73
N GLY A 133 -8.37 -3.81 6.56
CA GLY A 133 -8.99 -4.69 5.56
C GLY A 133 -8.03 -5.08 4.45
N SER A 134 -8.51 -5.86 3.49
CA SER A 134 -7.84 -6.07 2.21
C SER A 134 -7.81 -4.77 1.40
N PRO A 135 -6.92 -4.65 0.41
CA PRO A 135 -6.92 -3.48 -0.49
C PRO A 135 -8.29 -3.20 -1.11
N THR A 136 -9.01 -4.23 -1.53
CA THR A 136 -10.35 -4.10 -2.10
C THR A 136 -11.36 -3.57 -1.08
N GLU A 137 -11.38 -4.11 0.14
CA GLU A 137 -12.29 -3.64 1.20
C GLU A 137 -12.04 -2.18 1.56
N ILE A 138 -10.76 -1.77 1.69
CA ILE A 138 -10.40 -0.38 2.01
C ILE A 138 -10.81 0.59 0.89
N TYR A 139 -10.69 0.15 -0.36
CA TYR A 139 -10.99 0.98 -1.53
C TYR A 139 -12.48 1.05 -1.85
N GLU A 140 -13.18 -0.10 -1.85
CA GLU A 140 -14.59 -0.19 -2.25
C GLU A 140 -15.55 0.08 -1.10
N HIS A 141 -15.19 -0.28 0.15
CA HIS A 141 -16.05 -0.18 1.33
C HIS A 141 -15.37 0.60 2.47
N PRO A 142 -14.98 1.88 2.24
CA PRO A 142 -14.39 2.70 3.29
C PRO A 142 -15.39 2.95 4.41
N VAL A 143 -14.98 2.75 5.67
CA VAL A 143 -15.87 2.88 6.85
C VAL A 143 -16.24 4.33 7.19
N ASN A 144 -15.50 5.30 6.69
CA ASN A 144 -15.76 6.72 6.91
C ASN A 144 -15.17 7.59 5.79
N ARG A 145 -15.57 8.87 5.79
CA ARG A 145 -15.12 9.87 4.82
C ARG A 145 -13.59 10.02 4.77
N PHE A 146 -12.92 9.93 5.92
CA PHE A 146 -11.45 10.05 5.97
C PHE A 146 -10.79 8.93 5.17
N VAL A 147 -11.21 7.67 5.36
CA VAL A 147 -10.65 6.53 4.63
C VAL A 147 -10.94 6.65 3.13
N ALA A 148 -12.18 7.04 2.76
CA ALA A 148 -12.56 7.24 1.37
C ALA A 148 -11.70 8.28 0.65
N ASP A 149 -11.45 9.42 1.31
CA ASP A 149 -10.66 10.54 0.79
C ASP A 149 -9.16 10.21 0.77
N PHE A 150 -8.68 9.50 1.79
CA PHE A 150 -7.26 9.17 1.91
C PHE A 150 -6.80 8.14 0.87
N ILE A 151 -7.64 7.17 0.49
CA ILE A 151 -7.23 6.00 -0.34
C ILE A 151 -7.34 6.24 -1.85
N GLY A 152 -7.86 7.36 -2.30
CA GLY A 152 -7.94 7.66 -3.74
C GLY A 152 -8.86 8.83 -4.00
N ASP A 153 -8.84 9.31 -5.23
CA ASP A 153 -9.69 10.40 -5.65
C ASP A 153 -11.16 10.05 -5.43
N THR A 154 -11.88 10.92 -4.75
CA THR A 154 -13.27 10.67 -4.37
C THR A 154 -14.11 11.93 -4.52
N ASN A 155 -15.27 11.80 -5.18
CA ASN A 155 -16.28 12.84 -5.16
C ASN A 155 -17.26 12.55 -4.02
N PHE A 156 -17.50 13.54 -3.17
CA PHE A 156 -18.47 13.48 -2.09
C PHE A 156 -19.69 14.32 -2.45
N ILE A 157 -20.86 13.72 -2.33
CA ILE A 157 -22.13 14.35 -2.68
C ILE A 157 -23.09 14.18 -1.50
N ASP A 158 -23.47 15.28 -0.86
CA ASP A 158 -24.39 15.24 0.26
C ASP A 158 -25.83 15.13 -0.23
N GLY A 159 -26.63 14.30 0.42
CA GLY A 159 -28.02 14.03 0.07
C GLY A 159 -28.85 13.54 1.26
N GLU A 160 -30.16 13.40 1.03
CA GLU A 160 -31.11 12.88 1.99
C GLU A 160 -31.71 11.57 1.48
N ILE A 161 -31.78 10.54 2.30
CA ILE A 161 -32.40 9.27 1.94
C ILE A 161 -33.91 9.46 1.86
N ILE A 162 -34.47 9.19 0.67
CA ILE A 162 -35.92 9.29 0.43
C ILE A 162 -36.61 7.91 0.33
N GLU A 163 -35.87 6.86 0.04
CA GLU A 163 -36.38 5.50 -0.07
C GLU A 163 -35.29 4.48 0.23
N ILE A 164 -35.66 3.35 0.83
CA ILE A 164 -34.78 2.21 1.09
C ILE A 164 -35.43 0.95 0.50
N LYS A 165 -34.67 0.24 -0.39
CA LYS A 165 -35.13 -1.02 -1.02
C LYS A 165 -34.06 -2.09 -0.87
N GLY A 166 -34.14 -2.86 0.24
CA GLY A 166 -33.12 -3.87 0.55
C GLY A 166 -31.74 -3.24 0.71
N ASP A 167 -30.78 -3.64 -0.12
CA ASP A 167 -29.40 -3.15 -0.09
C ASP A 167 -29.18 -1.85 -0.88
N LEU A 168 -30.26 -1.23 -1.42
CA LEU A 168 -30.19 0.02 -2.16
C LEU A 168 -30.95 1.13 -1.43
N VAL A 169 -30.38 2.34 -1.53
CA VAL A 169 -31.00 3.57 -1.05
C VAL A 169 -31.16 4.54 -2.21
N SER A 170 -32.30 5.23 -2.27
CA SER A 170 -32.49 6.38 -3.16
C SER A 170 -32.24 7.67 -2.38
N CYS A 171 -31.28 8.45 -2.82
CA CYS A 171 -30.87 9.70 -2.17
C CYS A 171 -31.22 10.90 -3.04
N ARG A 172 -31.90 11.88 -2.46
CA ARG A 172 -32.20 13.16 -3.09
C ARG A 172 -31.02 14.11 -2.93
N ILE A 173 -30.54 14.65 -4.05
CA ILE A 173 -29.43 15.61 -4.12
C ILE A 173 -29.96 16.92 -4.70
N GLY A 174 -29.87 18.01 -3.91
CA GLY A 174 -30.45 19.28 -4.29
C GLY A 174 -31.96 19.19 -4.45
N GLU A 175 -32.53 19.96 -5.40
CA GLU A 175 -33.99 20.10 -5.52
C GLU A 175 -34.66 18.92 -6.27
N ASN A 176 -34.02 18.35 -7.33
CA ASN A 176 -34.71 17.45 -8.25
C ASN A 176 -33.90 16.24 -8.75
N ARG A 177 -32.77 15.92 -8.15
CA ARG A 177 -31.95 14.78 -8.57
C ARG A 177 -32.04 13.65 -7.56
N VAL A 178 -32.28 12.44 -8.05
CA VAL A 178 -32.28 11.24 -7.24
C VAL A 178 -31.18 10.31 -7.75
N PHE A 179 -30.37 9.82 -6.83
CA PHE A 179 -29.33 8.85 -7.11
C PHE A 179 -29.60 7.57 -6.32
N GLU A 180 -29.32 6.43 -6.91
CA GLU A 180 -29.33 5.14 -6.23
C GLU A 180 -27.92 4.78 -5.80
N ALA A 181 -27.79 4.31 -4.56
CA ALA A 181 -26.52 3.88 -3.98
C ALA A 181 -26.71 2.62 -3.14
N GLU A 182 -25.62 1.89 -2.87
CA GLU A 182 -25.63 0.80 -1.91
C GLU A 182 -25.83 1.32 -0.48
N ASN A 183 -26.64 0.63 0.28
CA ASN A 183 -26.84 0.92 1.67
C ASN A 183 -25.72 0.29 2.51
N SER A 184 -24.73 1.06 2.89
CA SER A 184 -23.58 0.60 3.65
C SER A 184 -23.76 0.64 5.18
N GLY A 185 -24.97 0.93 5.69
CA GLY A 185 -25.23 1.06 7.12
C GLY A 185 -26.70 0.96 7.50
N ASP A 186 -26.97 1.09 8.79
CA ASP A 186 -28.34 1.12 9.36
C ASP A 186 -28.96 2.52 9.21
N HIS A 187 -29.25 2.91 7.97
CA HIS A 187 -29.84 4.20 7.66
C HIS A 187 -31.37 4.13 7.64
N LYS A 188 -32.00 5.30 7.83
CA LYS A 188 -33.46 5.49 7.77
C LYS A 188 -33.83 6.52 6.72
N VAL A 189 -35.06 6.43 6.22
CA VAL A 189 -35.63 7.49 5.37
C VAL A 189 -35.64 8.80 6.14
N GLY A 190 -35.12 9.86 5.53
CA GLY A 190 -34.95 11.19 6.12
C GLY A 190 -33.55 11.44 6.69
N ASP A 191 -32.65 10.44 6.73
CA ASP A 191 -31.27 10.63 7.17
C ASP A 191 -30.49 11.45 6.12
N ASN A 192 -29.67 12.38 6.61
CA ASN A 192 -28.66 13.05 5.79
C ASN A 192 -27.44 12.16 5.67
N VAL A 193 -27.01 11.91 4.44
CA VAL A 193 -25.89 11.04 4.11
C VAL A 193 -24.96 11.72 3.12
N THR A 194 -23.71 11.27 3.10
CA THR A 194 -22.75 11.64 2.06
C THR A 194 -22.50 10.42 1.18
N LEU A 195 -22.86 10.53 -0.09
CA LEU A 195 -22.49 9.55 -1.11
C LEU A 195 -21.04 9.78 -1.51
N PHE A 196 -20.27 8.71 -1.67
CA PHE A 196 -18.95 8.80 -2.30
C PHE A 196 -18.96 8.14 -3.67
N LEU A 197 -18.29 8.75 -4.62
CA LEU A 197 -18.24 8.30 -6.01
C LEU A 197 -16.80 8.34 -6.52
N ARG A 198 -16.27 7.18 -6.90
CA ARG A 198 -14.96 7.08 -7.53
C ARG A 198 -15.04 7.58 -8.99
N PRO A 199 -14.11 8.46 -9.42
CA PRO A 199 -14.13 9.03 -10.78
C PRO A 199 -14.13 7.98 -11.90
N GLU A 200 -13.40 6.89 -11.73
CA GLU A 200 -13.28 5.80 -12.71
C GLU A 200 -14.56 4.97 -12.87
N LYS A 201 -15.52 5.09 -11.93
CA LYS A 201 -16.83 4.44 -12.02
C LYS A 201 -17.86 5.29 -12.79
N ILE A 202 -17.47 6.50 -13.24
CA ILE A 202 -18.34 7.37 -14.00
C ILE A 202 -18.26 7.02 -15.48
N THR A 203 -19.39 6.64 -16.08
CA THR A 203 -19.50 6.44 -17.53
C THR A 203 -20.33 7.56 -18.15
N LEU A 204 -19.79 8.22 -19.16
CA LEU A 204 -20.53 9.24 -19.94
C LEU A 204 -21.20 8.57 -21.14
N ASN A 205 -22.53 8.60 -21.18
CA ASN A 205 -23.32 8.17 -22.34
C ASN A 205 -23.76 9.39 -23.15
N THR A 206 -23.38 9.45 -24.41
CA THR A 206 -23.75 10.52 -25.36
C THR A 206 -25.14 10.34 -25.95
N ASP A 207 -25.78 9.19 -25.77
CA ASP A 207 -27.08 8.87 -26.41
C ASP A 207 -28.32 9.46 -25.71
N ALA A 208 -28.13 10.25 -24.67
CA ALA A 208 -29.24 10.89 -23.95
C ALA A 208 -29.90 12.09 -24.69
N GLN A 209 -29.40 12.48 -25.87
CA GLN A 209 -29.92 13.63 -26.63
C GLN A 209 -31.05 13.33 -27.62
N ASN A 210 -31.41 12.04 -27.87
CA ASN A 210 -32.38 11.71 -28.90
C ASN A 210 -33.79 11.26 -28.41
N LYS A 211 -34.20 11.57 -27.18
CA LYS A 211 -35.55 11.17 -26.69
C LYS A 211 -36.55 12.33 -26.58
N ASN A 212 -36.24 13.55 -27.02
CA ASN A 212 -37.14 14.69 -26.90
C ASN A 212 -37.66 15.26 -28.23
N GLU A 213 -37.54 14.59 -29.36
CA GLU A 213 -38.04 15.07 -30.67
C GLU A 213 -39.10 14.18 -31.33
N GLU A 214 -39.80 13.32 -30.62
CA GLU A 214 -40.99 12.65 -31.18
C GLU A 214 -42.17 12.79 -30.20
N SER A 215 -42.76 13.96 -30.14
CA SER A 215 -44.13 14.18 -29.64
C SER A 215 -44.69 15.44 -30.29
N HIS A 216 -45.17 15.29 -31.50
CA HIS A 216 -46.21 16.18 -32.05
C HIS A 216 -47.37 15.30 -32.50
#